data_17ed59178dd9888adbfead1eeeda284d
#
_entry.id   17ed59178dd9888adbfead1eeeda284d
#
_cell.length_a   1.000
_cell.length_b   1.000
_cell.length_c   1.000
_cell.angle_alpha   90.00
_cell.angle_beta   90.00
_cell.angle_gamma   90.00
#
_symmetry.space_group_name_H-M   'P 1'
#
loop_
_entity.id
_entity.type
_entity.pdbx_description
1 polymer ?
#
loop_
_entity_poly.entity_id
_entity_poly.type
_entity_poly.pdbx_seq_one_letter_code
_entity_poly.pdbx_strand_id
1 'polypeptide(L)'
;MKARLFTIPASHPGWTARLMLEHKGIPYSRVDLVAVISKPILRALGFKAATVPALIVDGRRIQGSRAIARELDLIAPDPPLFPADLADRAKVEEAEAWGDEVLQGIARRLVWNLLSKDRGPIVTYLAGARLGLPVEVAAKTAAPIAALSARINAADDAHAIADIAALPEAIARVDGYIEAGVIGGEPPNAADLQIATSIALLLTMDDFRPFIEDRPAGALARRLVPDYPGHAPPGFPAAWLEPLR
;
A
#
# COMPACT_ATOMS: atom_id res chain seq x y z
N MET A 1 22.29 6.54 12.35
CA MET A 1 21.44 5.49 11.75
C MET A 1 21.48 5.61 10.24
N LYS A 2 21.73 4.52 9.51
CA LYS A 2 21.70 4.47 8.04
C LYS A 2 20.56 3.55 7.61
N ALA A 3 19.51 4.12 6.99
CA ALA A 3 18.37 3.35 6.51
C ALA A 3 18.28 3.40 4.98
N ARG A 4 17.98 2.25 4.36
CA ARG A 4 17.74 2.12 2.93
C ARG A 4 16.49 1.28 2.70
N LEU A 5 15.49 1.89 2.11
CA LEU A 5 14.21 1.27 1.79
C LEU A 5 14.18 0.86 0.31
N PHE A 6 13.91 -0.41 0.05
CA PHE A 6 13.63 -0.96 -1.29
C PHE A 6 12.13 -1.10 -1.46
N THR A 7 11.60 -0.51 -2.52
CA THR A 7 10.16 -0.52 -2.81
C THR A 7 9.92 -0.63 -4.32
N ILE A 8 8.67 -0.57 -4.74
CA ILE A 8 8.23 -0.42 -6.12
C ILE A 8 7.47 0.90 -6.19
N PRO A 9 7.55 1.68 -7.28
CA PRO A 9 6.73 2.88 -7.45
C PRO A 9 5.24 2.57 -7.21
N ALA A 10 4.54 3.45 -6.52
CA ALA A 10 3.14 3.28 -6.11
C ALA A 10 2.81 1.99 -5.33
N SER A 11 3.82 1.32 -4.75
CA SER A 11 3.55 0.20 -3.84
C SER A 11 2.94 0.73 -2.54
N HIS A 12 1.67 0.45 -2.26
CA HIS A 12 1.00 0.89 -1.04
C HIS A 12 1.70 0.36 0.23
N PRO A 13 2.12 -0.93 0.38
CA PRO A 13 2.93 -1.32 1.53
C PRO A 13 4.32 -0.66 1.55
N GLY A 14 4.85 -0.28 0.38
CA GLY A 14 6.06 0.53 0.31
C GLY A 14 5.84 1.95 0.84
N TRP A 15 4.69 2.55 0.57
CA TRP A 15 4.28 3.81 1.16
C TRP A 15 4.06 3.69 2.67
N THR A 16 3.46 2.61 3.15
CA THR A 16 3.35 2.32 4.58
C THR A 16 4.71 2.41 5.29
N ALA A 17 5.73 1.72 4.74
CA ALA A 17 7.08 1.76 5.32
C ALA A 17 7.72 3.15 5.24
N ARG A 18 7.47 3.93 4.17
CA ARG A 18 7.93 5.33 4.06
C ARG A 18 7.32 6.19 5.16
N LEU A 19 6.00 6.15 5.31
CA LEU A 19 5.29 6.93 6.32
C LEU A 19 5.74 6.57 7.74
N MET A 20 5.99 5.28 8.02
CA MET A 20 6.55 4.85 9.31
C MET A 20 7.94 5.43 9.56
N LEU A 21 8.83 5.44 8.55
CA LEU A 21 10.16 6.05 8.66
C LEU A 21 10.09 7.56 8.86
N GLU A 22 9.19 8.22 8.14
CA GLU A 22 8.94 9.66 8.24
C GLU A 22 8.34 10.02 9.61
N HIS A 23 7.36 9.24 10.08
CA HIS A 23 6.78 9.38 11.43
C HIS A 23 7.83 9.26 12.53
N LYS A 24 8.76 8.32 12.41
CA LYS A 24 9.89 8.12 13.34
C LYS A 24 11.02 9.14 13.19
N GLY A 25 10.93 10.07 12.23
CA GLY A 25 12.01 11.01 11.94
C GLY A 25 13.31 10.33 11.49
N ILE A 26 13.25 9.12 10.96
CA ILE A 26 14.41 8.34 10.53
C ILE A 26 14.76 8.69 9.07
N PRO A 27 15.91 9.35 8.82
CA PRO A 27 16.36 9.64 7.46
C PRO A 27 16.69 8.34 6.71
N TYR A 28 16.21 8.22 5.47
CA TYR A 28 16.43 7.04 4.66
C TYR A 28 16.71 7.36 3.19
N SER A 29 17.41 6.46 2.51
CA SER A 29 17.51 6.45 1.06
C SER A 29 16.46 5.49 0.46
N ARG A 30 15.73 5.94 -0.57
CA ARG A 30 14.76 5.11 -1.29
C ARG A 30 15.38 4.55 -2.56
N VAL A 31 15.18 3.26 -2.81
CA VAL A 31 15.53 2.56 -4.03
C VAL A 31 14.26 1.97 -4.63
N ASP A 32 13.85 2.48 -5.77
CA ASP A 32 12.70 1.96 -6.48
C ASP A 32 13.14 0.80 -7.40
N LEU A 33 12.44 -0.31 -7.30
CA LEU A 33 12.65 -1.52 -8.09
C LEU A 33 11.52 -1.70 -9.08
N VAL A 34 11.78 -2.36 -10.19
CA VAL A 34 10.75 -2.80 -11.12
C VAL A 34 10.09 -4.07 -10.57
N ALA A 35 8.75 -4.14 -10.59
CA ALA A 35 7.96 -5.15 -9.88
C ALA A 35 8.47 -6.60 -10.06
N VAL A 36 8.68 -7.05 -11.30
CA VAL A 36 9.07 -8.44 -11.58
C VAL A 36 10.52 -8.72 -11.24
N ILE A 37 11.42 -7.78 -11.52
CA ILE A 37 12.87 -7.96 -11.29
C ILE A 37 13.29 -7.63 -9.86
N SER A 38 12.39 -7.12 -9.03
CA SER A 38 12.65 -6.90 -7.60
C SER A 38 13.06 -8.18 -6.86
N LYS A 39 12.45 -9.33 -7.22
CA LYS A 39 12.72 -10.62 -6.56
C LYS A 39 14.18 -11.07 -6.61
N PRO A 40 14.85 -11.19 -7.77
CA PRO A 40 16.27 -11.57 -7.82
C PRO A 40 17.16 -10.52 -7.16
N ILE A 41 16.85 -9.23 -7.26
CA ILE A 41 17.62 -8.16 -6.62
C ILE A 41 17.58 -8.30 -5.08
N LEU A 42 16.37 -8.46 -4.51
CA LEU A 42 16.23 -8.63 -3.07
C LEU A 42 16.93 -9.89 -2.55
N ARG A 43 16.88 -11.00 -3.29
CA ARG A 43 17.62 -12.21 -2.94
C ARG A 43 19.15 -11.99 -2.96
N ALA A 44 19.66 -11.32 -3.99
CA ALA A 44 21.09 -10.98 -4.08
C ALA A 44 21.53 -10.05 -2.94
N LEU A 45 20.64 -9.19 -2.43
CA LEU A 45 20.86 -8.37 -1.25
C LEU A 45 20.71 -9.12 0.08
N GLY A 46 20.41 -10.43 0.05
CA GLY A 46 20.33 -11.28 1.23
C GLY A 46 18.99 -11.24 1.96
N PHE A 47 17.92 -10.76 1.31
CA PHE A 47 16.58 -10.85 1.86
C PHE A 47 15.96 -12.24 1.62
N LYS A 48 15.26 -12.77 2.63
CA LYS A 48 14.66 -14.12 2.58
C LYS A 48 13.42 -14.17 1.70
N ALA A 49 12.53 -13.21 1.85
CA ALA A 49 11.34 -13.07 1.02
C ALA A 49 11.68 -12.27 -0.26
N ALA A 50 10.83 -12.41 -1.27
CA ALA A 50 10.99 -11.74 -2.56
C ALA A 50 9.98 -10.58 -2.74
N THR A 51 9.61 -9.94 -1.62
CA THR A 51 8.56 -8.92 -1.55
C THR A 51 9.09 -7.58 -1.06
N VAL A 52 8.44 -6.52 -1.49
CA VAL A 52 8.62 -5.17 -0.95
C VAL A 52 7.45 -4.84 -0.01
N PRO A 53 7.65 -3.95 0.97
CA PRO A 53 8.86 -3.22 1.30
C PRO A 53 9.96 -4.10 1.91
N ALA A 54 11.22 -3.73 1.65
CA ALA A 54 12.38 -4.33 2.28
C ALA A 54 13.30 -3.22 2.78
N LEU A 55 13.68 -3.27 4.05
CA LEU A 55 14.45 -2.24 4.73
C LEU A 55 15.81 -2.81 5.19
N ILE A 56 16.87 -2.07 4.94
CA ILE A 56 18.14 -2.24 5.63
C ILE A 56 18.29 -1.06 6.58
N VAL A 57 18.43 -1.32 7.86
CA VAL A 57 18.72 -0.31 8.88
C VAL A 57 19.89 -0.78 9.73
N ASP A 58 20.99 0.01 9.76
CA ASP A 58 22.25 -0.31 10.43
C ASP A 58 22.74 -1.77 10.19
N GLY A 59 22.61 -2.24 8.93
CA GLY A 59 23.00 -3.59 8.48
C GLY A 59 21.97 -4.68 8.70
N ARG A 60 20.92 -4.45 9.47
CA ARG A 60 19.81 -5.41 9.69
C ARG A 60 18.85 -5.37 8.52
N ARG A 61 18.37 -6.53 8.09
CA ARG A 61 17.43 -6.69 6.97
C ARG A 61 16.06 -7.08 7.48
N ILE A 62 15.07 -6.25 7.18
CA ILE A 62 13.67 -6.42 7.60
C ILE A 62 12.79 -6.40 6.35
N GLN A 63 11.79 -7.29 6.27
CA GLN A 63 10.84 -7.35 5.15
C GLN A 63 9.40 -7.37 5.61
N GLY A 64 8.54 -6.66 4.85
CA GLY A 64 7.13 -6.47 5.12
C GLY A 64 6.87 -5.32 6.06
N SER A 65 5.77 -4.59 5.81
CA SER A 65 5.40 -3.39 6.58
C SER A 65 5.25 -3.67 8.06
N ARG A 66 4.60 -4.78 8.44
CA ARG A 66 4.38 -5.16 9.85
C ARG A 66 5.69 -5.43 10.61
N ALA A 67 6.63 -6.14 9.98
CA ALA A 67 7.93 -6.39 10.60
C ALA A 67 8.76 -5.10 10.70
N ILE A 68 8.66 -4.21 9.70
CA ILE A 68 9.29 -2.90 9.72
C ILE A 68 8.72 -2.06 10.85
N ALA A 69 7.38 -2.01 11.03
CA ALA A 69 6.76 -1.26 12.12
C ALA A 69 7.33 -1.64 13.49
N ARG A 70 7.41 -2.95 13.77
CA ARG A 70 7.94 -3.46 15.06
C ARG A 70 9.41 -3.13 15.26
N GLU A 71 10.21 -3.28 14.21
CA GLU A 71 11.64 -2.95 14.28
C GLU A 71 11.86 -1.45 14.49
N LEU A 72 11.10 -0.60 13.79
CA LEU A 72 11.21 0.85 13.95
C LEU A 72 10.80 1.29 15.36
N ASP A 73 9.79 0.68 15.94
CA ASP A 73 9.35 0.97 17.31
C ASP A 73 10.40 0.56 18.36
N LEU A 74 11.15 -0.52 18.08
CA LEU A 74 12.26 -0.95 18.96
C LEU A 74 13.47 -0.02 18.88
N ILE A 75 13.85 0.47 17.70
CA ILE A 75 15.05 1.29 17.51
C ILE A 75 14.82 2.78 17.76
N ALA A 76 13.58 3.24 17.63
CA ALA A 76 13.14 4.61 17.88
C ALA A 76 11.75 4.57 18.54
N PRO A 77 11.65 4.39 19.87
CA PRO A 77 10.37 4.24 20.56
C PRO A 77 9.44 5.44 20.39
N ASP A 78 9.96 6.66 20.31
CA ASP A 78 9.20 7.89 20.14
C ASP A 78 9.29 8.47 18.73
N PRO A 79 8.17 8.95 18.18
CA PRO A 79 6.78 8.71 18.60
C PRO A 79 6.39 7.24 18.39
N PRO A 80 5.55 6.63 19.26
CA PRO A 80 5.23 5.21 19.18
C PRO A 80 4.33 4.88 17.98
N LEU A 81 4.53 3.69 17.37
CA LEU A 81 3.64 3.13 16.37
C LEU A 81 2.56 2.23 17.00
N PHE A 82 2.75 1.84 18.25
CA PHE A 82 1.81 0.99 18.98
C PHE A 82 1.53 1.59 20.36
N PRO A 83 0.25 1.58 20.81
CA PRO A 83 -0.10 1.99 22.17
C PRO A 83 0.69 1.21 23.24
N ALA A 84 0.95 1.88 24.36
CA ALA A 84 1.57 1.25 25.53
C ALA A 84 0.60 0.34 26.30
N ASP A 85 -0.70 0.68 26.31
CA ASP A 85 -1.74 -0.18 26.87
C ASP A 85 -1.88 -1.45 26.05
N LEU A 86 -1.88 -2.62 26.70
CA LEU A 86 -1.89 -3.91 26.02
C LEU A 86 -3.21 -4.21 25.31
N ALA A 87 -4.34 -3.75 25.84
CA ALA A 87 -5.65 -3.98 25.24
C ALA A 87 -5.82 -3.13 23.97
N ASP A 88 -5.40 -1.86 24.01
CA ASP A 88 -5.45 -0.97 22.85
C ASP A 88 -4.40 -1.38 21.81
N ARG A 89 -3.23 -1.83 22.24
CA ARG A 89 -2.21 -2.41 21.35
C ARG A 89 -2.75 -3.61 20.60
N ALA A 90 -3.45 -4.51 21.26
CA ALA A 90 -4.04 -5.70 20.61
C ALA A 90 -5.06 -5.32 19.53
N LYS A 91 -5.87 -4.27 19.74
CA LYS A 91 -6.80 -3.74 18.73
C LYS A 91 -6.06 -3.17 17.51
N VAL A 92 -5.01 -2.38 17.76
CA VAL A 92 -4.17 -1.82 16.68
C VAL A 92 -3.47 -2.92 15.90
N GLU A 93 -2.90 -3.93 16.56
CA GLU A 93 -2.23 -5.06 15.91
C GLU A 93 -3.22 -5.93 15.09
N GLU A 94 -4.47 -6.08 15.55
CA GLU A 94 -5.54 -6.75 14.80
C GLU A 94 -5.91 -5.95 13.55
N ALA A 95 -6.15 -4.64 13.68
CA ALA A 95 -6.50 -3.77 12.56
C ALA A 95 -5.36 -3.69 11.52
N GLU A 96 -4.09 -3.60 11.97
CA GLU A 96 -2.92 -3.65 11.10
C GLU A 96 -2.84 -4.99 10.35
N ALA A 97 -3.06 -6.11 11.05
CA ALA A 97 -3.03 -7.44 10.46
C ALA A 97 -4.10 -7.59 9.38
N TRP A 98 -5.33 -7.20 9.67
CA TRP A 98 -6.42 -7.21 8.71
C TRP A 98 -6.15 -6.28 7.51
N GLY A 99 -5.60 -5.10 7.77
CA GLY A 99 -5.18 -4.15 6.72
C GLY A 99 -4.15 -4.75 5.77
N ASP A 100 -3.18 -5.49 6.29
CA ASP A 100 -2.12 -6.16 5.51
C ASP A 100 -2.64 -7.40 4.77
N GLU A 101 -3.42 -8.26 5.44
CA GLU A 101 -3.81 -9.58 4.94
C GLU A 101 -5.05 -9.52 4.02
N VAL A 102 -5.98 -8.59 4.27
CA VAL A 102 -7.25 -8.50 3.55
C VAL A 102 -7.30 -7.26 2.66
N LEU A 103 -7.34 -6.06 3.24
CA LEU A 103 -7.56 -4.81 2.49
C LEU A 103 -6.46 -4.56 1.45
N GLN A 104 -5.20 -4.81 1.81
CA GLN A 104 -4.06 -4.71 0.90
C GLN A 104 -4.20 -5.66 -0.29
N GLY A 105 -4.72 -6.85 -0.07
CA GLY A 105 -4.99 -7.84 -1.12
C GLY A 105 -6.01 -7.33 -2.13
N ILE A 106 -7.15 -6.81 -1.64
CA ILE A 106 -8.23 -6.23 -2.44
C ILE A 106 -7.69 -5.08 -3.30
N ALA A 107 -7.10 -4.06 -2.69
CA ALA A 107 -6.59 -2.89 -3.42
C ALA A 107 -5.55 -3.26 -4.49
N ARG A 108 -4.65 -4.19 -4.16
CA ARG A 108 -3.60 -4.66 -5.09
C ARG A 108 -4.17 -5.42 -6.29
N ARG A 109 -5.13 -6.33 -6.07
CA ARG A 109 -5.72 -7.10 -7.19
C ARG A 109 -6.51 -6.19 -8.11
N LEU A 110 -7.30 -5.26 -7.58
CA LEU A 110 -8.09 -4.32 -8.39
C LEU A 110 -7.20 -3.46 -9.28
N VAL A 111 -6.16 -2.83 -8.75
CA VAL A 111 -5.25 -2.00 -9.58
C VAL A 111 -4.52 -2.84 -10.64
N TRP A 112 -4.05 -4.06 -10.31
CA TRP A 112 -3.38 -4.89 -11.31
C TRP A 112 -4.33 -5.47 -12.35
N ASN A 113 -5.59 -5.77 -12.00
CA ASN A 113 -6.61 -6.15 -12.97
C ASN A 113 -6.83 -5.02 -13.97
N LEU A 114 -7.04 -3.79 -13.51
CA LEU A 114 -7.23 -2.62 -14.35
C LEU A 114 -6.00 -2.38 -15.24
N LEU A 115 -4.80 -2.28 -14.67
CA LEU A 115 -3.57 -1.98 -15.41
C LEU A 115 -3.14 -3.09 -16.39
N SER A 116 -3.61 -4.31 -16.21
CA SER A 116 -3.39 -5.40 -17.17
C SER A 116 -4.20 -5.23 -18.46
N LYS A 117 -5.36 -4.56 -18.36
CA LYS A 117 -6.30 -4.30 -19.47
C LYS A 117 -6.04 -2.96 -20.14
N ASP A 118 -5.88 -1.91 -19.33
CA ASP A 118 -5.49 -0.58 -19.78
C ASP A 118 -4.16 -0.16 -19.18
N ARG A 119 -3.18 0.08 -20.04
CA ARG A 119 -1.80 0.44 -19.67
C ARG A 119 -1.58 1.95 -19.62
N GLY A 120 -2.50 2.75 -20.15
CA GLY A 120 -2.41 4.21 -20.18
C GLY A 120 -2.10 4.80 -18.79
N PRO A 121 -2.81 4.39 -17.75
CA PRO A 121 -2.61 4.88 -16.39
C PRO A 121 -1.23 4.59 -15.78
N ILE A 122 -0.47 3.59 -16.24
CA ILE A 122 0.81 3.17 -15.63
C ILE A 122 1.76 4.36 -15.44
N VAL A 123 1.79 5.29 -16.39
CA VAL A 123 2.67 6.47 -16.33
C VAL A 123 2.39 7.31 -15.07
N THR A 124 1.14 7.42 -14.64
CA THR A 124 0.73 8.17 -13.44
C THR A 124 1.20 7.50 -12.16
N TYR A 125 1.18 6.16 -12.10
CA TYR A 125 1.69 5.38 -10.97
C TYR A 125 3.22 5.37 -10.88
N LEU A 126 3.91 5.75 -11.96
CA LEU A 126 5.36 5.94 -11.97
C LEU A 126 5.79 7.37 -11.61
N ALA A 127 4.85 8.27 -11.30
CA ALA A 127 5.18 9.63 -10.91
C ALA A 127 6.11 9.65 -9.69
N GLY A 128 7.22 10.41 -9.78
CA GLY A 128 8.23 10.47 -8.73
C GLY A 128 9.06 9.19 -8.54
N ALA A 129 8.98 8.21 -9.45
CA ALA A 129 9.79 7.01 -9.42
C ALA A 129 11.29 7.31 -9.61
N ARG A 130 12.13 6.56 -8.89
CA ARG A 130 13.61 6.66 -8.93
C ARG A 130 14.20 5.39 -9.56
N LEU A 131 13.84 5.13 -10.82
CA LEU A 131 14.23 3.91 -11.55
C LEU A 131 15.57 4.04 -12.32
N GLY A 132 16.20 5.23 -12.30
CA GLY A 132 17.42 5.49 -13.07
C GLY A 132 17.22 5.63 -14.59
N LEU A 133 15.95 5.67 -15.05
CA LEU A 133 15.56 5.91 -16.44
C LEU A 133 14.32 6.81 -16.49
N PRO A 134 14.06 7.52 -17.61
CA PRO A 134 12.87 8.37 -17.77
C PRO A 134 11.57 7.56 -17.58
N VAL A 135 10.57 8.19 -16.93
CA VAL A 135 9.29 7.56 -16.60
C VAL A 135 8.56 7.08 -17.86
N GLU A 136 8.63 7.85 -18.96
CA GLU A 136 8.00 7.52 -20.24
C GLU A 136 8.61 6.25 -20.86
N VAL A 137 9.91 6.05 -20.68
CA VAL A 137 10.61 4.82 -21.14
C VAL A 137 10.20 3.64 -20.28
N ALA A 138 10.16 3.83 -18.94
CA ALA A 138 9.70 2.80 -18.02
C ALA A 138 8.25 2.39 -18.32
N ALA A 139 7.36 3.34 -18.57
CA ALA A 139 5.96 3.09 -18.89
C ALA A 139 5.79 2.29 -20.20
N LYS A 140 6.55 2.62 -21.26
CA LYS A 140 6.51 1.89 -22.54
C LYS A 140 6.92 0.42 -22.39
N THR A 141 7.82 0.10 -21.48
CA THR A 141 8.30 -1.26 -21.22
C THR A 141 7.51 -1.99 -20.14
N ALA A 142 6.53 -1.34 -19.52
CA ALA A 142 5.77 -1.90 -18.41
C ALA A 142 4.71 -2.95 -18.82
N ALA A 143 4.37 -3.05 -20.11
CA ALA A 143 3.33 -3.96 -20.59
C ALA A 143 3.47 -5.42 -20.14
N PRO A 144 4.60 -6.09 -20.37
CA PRO A 144 4.79 -7.47 -19.92
C PRO A 144 4.85 -7.55 -18.38
N ILE A 145 5.29 -6.48 -17.73
CA ILE A 145 5.37 -6.39 -16.27
C ILE A 145 3.97 -6.33 -15.65
N ALA A 146 3.06 -5.52 -16.21
CA ALA A 146 1.67 -5.42 -15.73
C ALA A 146 0.94 -6.77 -15.87
N ALA A 147 1.01 -7.41 -17.03
CA ALA A 147 0.39 -8.70 -17.26
C ALA A 147 0.94 -9.79 -16.31
N LEU A 148 2.26 -9.84 -16.13
CA LEU A 148 2.88 -10.81 -15.22
C LEU A 148 2.55 -10.48 -13.75
N SER A 149 2.49 -9.20 -13.38
CA SER A 149 2.09 -8.78 -12.02
C SER A 149 0.65 -9.14 -11.73
N ALA A 150 -0.28 -8.93 -12.68
CA ALA A 150 -1.66 -9.36 -12.54
C ALA A 150 -1.75 -10.88 -12.29
N ARG A 151 -1.03 -11.68 -13.09
CA ARG A 151 -0.99 -13.14 -12.90
C ARG A 151 -0.42 -13.57 -11.55
N ILE A 152 0.70 -12.98 -11.13
CA ILE A 152 1.35 -13.31 -9.84
C ILE A 152 0.46 -12.96 -8.65
N ASN A 153 -0.35 -11.90 -8.76
CA ASN A 153 -1.23 -11.42 -7.70
C ASN A 153 -2.65 -11.98 -7.80
N ALA A 154 -2.93 -12.94 -8.70
CA ALA A 154 -4.27 -13.48 -8.95
C ALA A 154 -5.30 -12.37 -9.25
N ALA A 155 -4.90 -11.36 -10.01
CA ALA A 155 -5.72 -10.19 -10.37
C ALA A 155 -6.50 -10.44 -11.67
N ASP A 156 -7.19 -11.57 -11.76
CA ASP A 156 -8.13 -11.90 -12.84
C ASP A 156 -9.53 -11.34 -12.59
N ASP A 157 -10.44 -11.51 -13.53
CA ASP A 157 -11.78 -10.95 -13.45
C ASP A 157 -12.63 -11.58 -12.34
N ALA A 158 -12.46 -12.87 -12.08
CA ALA A 158 -13.21 -13.53 -11.01
C ALA A 158 -12.84 -12.98 -9.64
N HIS A 159 -11.54 -12.79 -9.39
CA HIS A 159 -11.08 -12.16 -8.15
C HIS A 159 -11.47 -10.68 -8.07
N ALA A 160 -11.41 -9.94 -9.18
CA ALA A 160 -11.83 -8.54 -9.21
C ALA A 160 -13.32 -8.38 -8.87
N ILE A 161 -14.19 -9.22 -9.42
CA ILE A 161 -15.63 -9.23 -9.09
C ILE A 161 -15.83 -9.51 -7.60
N ALA A 162 -15.16 -10.52 -7.06
CA ALA A 162 -15.25 -10.87 -5.64
C ALA A 162 -14.75 -9.73 -4.73
N ASP A 163 -13.64 -9.08 -5.11
CA ASP A 163 -13.08 -7.95 -4.36
C ASP A 163 -14.01 -6.73 -4.39
N ILE A 164 -14.62 -6.41 -5.54
CA ILE A 164 -15.58 -5.32 -5.65
C ILE A 164 -16.82 -5.61 -4.78
N ALA A 165 -17.32 -6.86 -4.78
CA ALA A 165 -18.43 -7.26 -3.93
C ALA A 165 -18.09 -7.19 -2.42
N ALA A 166 -16.84 -7.42 -2.04
CA ALA A 166 -16.38 -7.33 -0.66
C ALA A 166 -16.04 -5.89 -0.22
N LEU A 167 -15.89 -4.96 -1.15
CA LEU A 167 -15.43 -3.60 -0.86
C LEU A 167 -16.35 -2.83 0.10
N PRO A 168 -17.71 -2.89 0.00
CA PRO A 168 -18.59 -2.21 0.95
C PRO A 168 -18.33 -2.62 2.41
N GLU A 169 -18.20 -3.90 2.68
CA GLU A 169 -17.90 -4.41 4.01
C GLU A 169 -16.50 -4.00 4.47
N ALA A 170 -15.52 -4.08 3.58
CA ALA A 170 -14.15 -3.69 3.88
C ALA A 170 -14.04 -2.19 4.26
N ILE A 171 -14.71 -1.31 3.52
CA ILE A 171 -14.73 0.12 3.83
C ILE A 171 -15.52 0.41 5.11
N ALA A 172 -16.66 -0.25 5.31
CA ALA A 172 -17.44 -0.13 6.56
C ALA A 172 -16.62 -0.57 7.78
N ARG A 173 -15.78 -1.60 7.65
CA ARG A 173 -14.89 -2.03 8.72
C ARG A 173 -13.81 -0.97 9.04
N VAL A 174 -13.25 -0.31 8.04
CA VAL A 174 -12.31 0.80 8.26
C VAL A 174 -13.01 1.95 8.99
N ASP A 175 -14.22 2.33 8.56
CA ASP A 175 -15.01 3.37 9.24
C ASP A 175 -15.31 2.98 10.69
N GLY A 176 -15.62 1.71 10.96
CA GLY A 176 -15.82 1.18 12.30
C GLY A 176 -14.57 1.23 13.19
N TYR A 177 -13.39 0.98 12.64
CA TYR A 177 -12.14 1.17 13.38
C TYR A 177 -11.88 2.65 13.74
N ILE A 178 -12.25 3.58 12.85
CA ILE A 178 -12.15 5.03 13.10
C ILE A 178 -13.16 5.43 14.19
N GLU A 179 -14.41 4.99 14.09
CA GLU A 179 -15.48 5.28 15.07
C GLU A 179 -15.12 4.73 16.46
N ALA A 180 -14.52 3.54 16.52
CA ALA A 180 -14.06 2.94 17.77
C ALA A 180 -12.76 3.55 18.32
N GLY A 181 -12.14 4.51 17.62
CA GLY A 181 -10.90 5.14 18.04
C GLY A 181 -9.67 4.22 17.97
N VAL A 182 -9.75 3.11 17.25
CA VAL A 182 -8.60 2.21 17.03
C VAL A 182 -7.59 2.83 16.08
N ILE A 183 -8.09 3.53 15.05
CA ILE A 183 -7.31 4.33 14.10
C ILE A 183 -7.92 5.73 13.99
N GLY A 184 -7.24 6.64 13.31
CA GLY A 184 -7.72 8.02 13.08
C GLY A 184 -7.20 9.03 14.09
N GLY A 185 -6.47 8.59 15.13
CA GLY A 185 -5.87 9.44 16.14
C GLY A 185 -4.67 10.29 15.68
N GLU A 186 -4.18 11.13 16.60
CA GLU A 186 -2.93 11.87 16.46
C GLU A 186 -2.05 11.62 17.69
N PRO A 187 -0.83 11.15 17.53
CA PRO A 187 -0.17 10.74 16.28
C PRO A 187 -0.77 9.45 15.70
N PRO A 188 -0.57 9.21 14.38
CA PRO A 188 -1.05 7.99 13.74
C PRO A 188 -0.27 6.76 14.23
N ASN A 189 -0.96 5.62 14.36
CA ASN A 189 -0.37 4.34 14.72
C ASN A 189 -0.07 3.46 13.50
N ALA A 190 0.45 2.24 13.71
CA ALA A 190 0.83 1.32 12.64
C ALA A 190 -0.36 0.91 11.75
N ALA A 191 -1.55 0.71 12.34
CA ALA A 191 -2.76 0.36 11.62
C ALA A 191 -3.27 1.52 10.76
N ASP A 192 -3.18 2.77 11.25
CA ASP A 192 -3.47 3.96 10.46
C ASP A 192 -2.68 3.97 9.16
N LEU A 193 -1.36 3.79 9.26
CA LEU A 193 -0.46 3.87 8.12
C LEU A 193 -0.63 2.70 7.16
N GLN A 194 -0.93 1.50 7.68
CA GLN A 194 -1.18 0.29 6.88
C GLN A 194 -2.49 0.39 6.09
N ILE A 195 -3.56 0.87 6.71
CA ILE A 195 -4.89 0.97 6.11
C ILE A 195 -4.98 2.17 5.17
N ALA A 196 -4.52 3.34 5.60
CA ALA A 196 -4.61 4.57 4.80
C ALA A 196 -3.95 4.45 3.43
N THR A 197 -2.81 3.77 3.32
CA THR A 197 -2.13 3.59 2.03
C THR A 197 -2.89 2.68 1.07
N SER A 198 -3.62 1.68 1.58
CA SER A 198 -4.48 0.83 0.74
C SER A 198 -5.73 1.58 0.27
N ILE A 199 -6.34 2.40 1.14
CA ILE A 199 -7.45 3.29 0.77
C ILE A 199 -6.96 4.35 -0.23
N ALA A 200 -5.78 4.94 -0.03
CA ALA A 200 -5.21 5.90 -0.97
C ALA A 200 -5.02 5.29 -2.37
N LEU A 201 -4.57 4.04 -2.46
CA LEU A 201 -4.51 3.33 -3.74
C LEU A 201 -5.89 3.15 -4.38
N LEU A 202 -6.92 2.79 -3.61
CA LEU A 202 -8.30 2.66 -4.13
C LEU A 202 -8.83 4.01 -4.64
N LEU A 203 -8.53 5.12 -3.95
CA LEU A 203 -8.92 6.48 -4.35
C LEU A 203 -8.24 6.94 -5.66
N THR A 204 -7.18 6.29 -6.13
CA THR A 204 -6.59 6.60 -7.43
C THR A 204 -7.43 6.08 -8.61
N MET A 205 -8.37 5.18 -8.38
CA MET A 205 -9.24 4.59 -9.41
C MET A 205 -10.62 5.26 -9.36
N ASP A 206 -11.02 5.92 -10.44
CA ASP A 206 -12.27 6.68 -10.53
C ASP A 206 -13.53 5.81 -10.33
N ASP A 207 -13.45 4.51 -10.58
CA ASP A 207 -14.53 3.56 -10.30
C ASP A 207 -14.87 3.45 -8.79
N PHE A 208 -13.91 3.67 -7.91
CA PHE A 208 -14.07 3.48 -6.47
C PHE A 208 -14.09 4.79 -5.69
N ARG A 209 -13.55 5.87 -6.27
CA ARG A 209 -13.45 7.16 -5.63
C ARG A 209 -14.79 7.68 -5.09
N PRO A 210 -15.89 7.72 -5.88
CA PRO A 210 -17.17 8.26 -5.41
C PRO A 210 -17.74 7.47 -4.22
N PHE A 211 -17.43 6.19 -4.12
CA PHE A 211 -17.88 5.34 -3.01
C PHE A 211 -17.10 5.59 -1.71
N ILE A 212 -15.85 6.06 -1.80
CA ILE A 212 -14.90 6.10 -0.66
C ILE A 212 -14.63 7.54 -0.20
N GLU A 213 -14.58 8.52 -1.11
CA GLU A 213 -13.99 9.83 -0.83
C GLU A 213 -14.67 10.63 0.30
N ASP A 214 -16.00 10.54 0.44
CA ASP A 214 -16.76 11.26 1.45
C ASP A 214 -16.92 10.49 2.77
N ARG A 215 -16.35 9.28 2.88
CA ARG A 215 -16.40 8.46 4.08
C ARG A 215 -15.21 8.74 5.02
N PRO A 216 -15.33 8.38 6.32
CA PRO A 216 -14.20 8.48 7.25
C PRO A 216 -12.91 7.83 6.74
N ALA A 217 -13.00 6.65 6.09
CA ALA A 217 -11.88 5.98 5.44
C ALA A 217 -11.18 6.86 4.39
N GLY A 218 -11.96 7.55 3.53
CA GLY A 218 -11.44 8.47 2.53
C GLY A 218 -10.77 9.69 3.15
N ALA A 219 -11.36 10.25 4.20
CA ALA A 219 -10.79 11.36 4.94
C ALA A 219 -9.45 10.99 5.59
N LEU A 220 -9.36 9.80 6.21
CA LEU A 220 -8.13 9.25 6.79
C LEU A 220 -7.02 9.16 5.73
N ALA A 221 -7.32 8.56 4.58
CA ALA A 221 -6.34 8.39 3.51
C ALA A 221 -5.83 9.73 2.97
N ARG A 222 -6.72 10.71 2.72
CA ARG A 222 -6.31 12.04 2.25
C ARG A 222 -5.46 12.79 3.29
N ARG A 223 -5.74 12.63 4.57
CA ARG A 223 -4.96 13.24 5.66
C ARG A 223 -3.56 12.67 5.74
N LEU A 224 -3.42 11.34 5.72
CA LEU A 224 -2.14 10.67 5.96
C LEU A 224 -1.30 10.46 4.70
N VAL A 225 -1.94 10.40 3.52
CA VAL A 225 -1.28 10.08 2.26
C VAL A 225 -1.73 11.01 1.12
N PRO A 226 -1.63 12.34 1.29
CA PRO A 226 -2.17 13.30 0.32
C PRO A 226 -1.55 13.20 -1.07
N ASP A 227 -0.29 12.80 -1.14
CA ASP A 227 0.52 12.78 -2.37
C ASP A 227 0.66 11.37 -2.96
N TYR A 228 -0.30 10.46 -2.68
CA TYR A 228 -0.20 9.11 -3.24
C TYR A 228 -0.30 9.15 -4.77
N PRO A 229 0.69 8.58 -5.51
CA PRO A 229 0.74 8.69 -6.96
C PRO A 229 -0.24 7.74 -7.65
N GLY A 230 -0.69 8.17 -8.82
CA GLY A 230 -1.52 7.36 -9.69
C GLY A 230 -2.91 7.97 -9.91
N HIS A 231 -3.41 7.72 -11.09
CA HIS A 231 -4.78 8.00 -11.48
C HIS A 231 -5.17 7.05 -12.61
N ALA A 232 -6.29 6.37 -12.45
CA ALA A 232 -6.87 5.51 -13.46
C ALA A 232 -8.34 5.91 -13.71
N PRO A 233 -8.72 6.21 -14.95
CA PRO A 233 -10.11 6.47 -15.32
C PRO A 233 -10.96 5.22 -15.11
N PRO A 234 -12.30 5.32 -15.18
CA PRO A 234 -13.20 4.18 -15.05
C PRO A 234 -12.82 3.07 -16.04
N GLY A 235 -12.68 1.84 -15.55
CA GLY A 235 -12.25 0.70 -16.35
C GLY A 235 -12.95 -0.62 -16.01
N PHE A 236 -13.78 -0.65 -14.96
CA PHE A 236 -14.56 -1.83 -14.61
C PHE A 236 -15.96 -1.78 -15.23
N PRO A 237 -16.52 -2.93 -15.68
CA PRO A 237 -17.88 -3.00 -16.19
C PRO A 237 -18.90 -2.51 -15.14
N ALA A 238 -19.89 -1.71 -15.56
CA ALA A 238 -20.90 -1.15 -14.68
C ALA A 238 -21.65 -2.22 -13.85
N ALA A 239 -21.86 -3.40 -14.42
CA ALA A 239 -22.49 -4.52 -13.71
C ALA A 239 -21.66 -5.05 -12.53
N TRP A 240 -20.34 -4.89 -12.55
CA TRP A 240 -19.48 -5.30 -11.43
C TRP A 240 -19.55 -4.29 -10.27
N LEU A 241 -19.86 -3.03 -10.58
CA LEU A 241 -19.90 -1.92 -9.63
C LEU A 241 -21.27 -1.78 -8.93
N GLU A 242 -22.25 -2.62 -9.24
CA GLU A 242 -23.58 -2.61 -8.58
C GLU A 242 -23.50 -2.66 -7.03
N PRO A 243 -22.60 -3.43 -6.40
CA PRO A 243 -22.48 -3.45 -4.94
C PRO A 243 -22.05 -2.11 -4.32
N LEU A 244 -21.54 -1.16 -5.12
CA LEU A 244 -21.05 0.14 -4.65
C LEU A 244 -22.09 1.28 -4.77
N ARG A 245 -23.30 1.00 -5.26
CA ARG A 245 -24.38 1.96 -5.52
C ARG A 245 -25.32 2.14 -4.35
#